data_2c75159b4e8e59e7293c6a0bf08f13e5
#
_entry.id   2c75159b4e8e59e7293c6a0bf08f13e5
#
_cell.length_a   1.000
_cell.length_b   1.000
_cell.length_c   1.000
_cell.angle_alpha   90.00
_cell.angle_beta   90.00
_cell.angle_gamma   90.00
#
_symmetry.space_group_name_H-M   'P 1'
#
loop_
_entity.id
_entity.type
_entity.pdbx_description
1 polymer ?
#
loop_
_entity_poly.entity_id
_entity_poly.type
_entity_poly.pdbx_seq_one_letter_code
_entity_poly.pdbx_strand_id
1 'polypeptide(L)'
;MINIKKVLSATLITALLFTGCANNQSSSTDATGGSTESTTTAATSSGASQTGSTSAYSPTVIDSSDMFTNRDKEVGYDESKSVKLTLSGDSITSSSDSVTISGSTATITVEGTYILSGALDDGMIIVNADDTAKIQLVLDNVTVNSSTSAAIYVCSADKVFITLASGSENTLSNGGEYVAIDDNNIDSVIFSKSDLTLNGNGTLDINAEAGHGIVSKDDLVIASGTYNINAASHGLSGKDSIRIADGTFKIVTGKDALHADNEDDEEKGFIYIAGGSFNLNAQGDGMDAGGYLLIENGTFDITTDSDDSDTSKKGLKASGALTVNGGTFAIDTLDDAVHSNSDMTVNDGTFTITTGDDGIHADNNLVINSGYITINDCYEGLEGITVTVNNGEININASDDGINAAGGNDSSGFGGFFGGDNFSSDSDANIYINGGIINIDADGDGIDSNGNLYITGGEVYVSGPESNADGALDYDGESSITGGILIAAGASGMALNMGSDSTQGTILVSFTTQAAGTTISLSDESGNELIAWTSDKTYSSVVISTPDITTGSTYTIKAGDYETTVTMDSLVYGSGMGMGGFPGGNGGGMGGNRPDGNGGMGGQKPDRNNDSSGMTPPDMNSDNSGMTPPDMNGNSDGV
;
A
#
# COMPACT_ATOMS: atom_id res chain seq x y z
N MET A 1 37.43 -24.49 10.91
CA MET A 1 37.31 -24.43 12.37
C MET A 1 37.76 -23.04 12.80
N ILE A 2 36.86 -22.11 12.93
CA ILE A 2 37.06 -20.80 13.54
C ILE A 2 35.82 -20.52 14.39
N ASN A 3 36.05 -20.34 15.69
CA ASN A 3 35.06 -20.09 16.72
C ASN A 3 34.55 -18.64 16.65
N ILE A 4 33.24 -18.45 16.55
CA ILE A 4 32.60 -17.17 16.75
C ILE A 4 32.04 -17.13 18.19
N LYS A 5 32.61 -16.24 19.01
CA LYS A 5 32.14 -15.95 20.36
C LYS A 5 30.92 -15.03 20.28
N LYS A 6 29.78 -15.50 20.84
CA LYS A 6 28.63 -14.66 21.15
C LYS A 6 28.94 -13.71 22.29
N VAL A 7 28.77 -12.41 22.07
CA VAL A 7 28.75 -11.40 23.14
C VAL A 7 27.27 -11.10 23.43
N LEU A 8 26.82 -11.45 24.62
CA LEU A 8 25.51 -11.10 25.16
C LEU A 8 25.66 -9.72 25.86
N SER A 9 24.99 -8.72 25.38
CA SER A 9 24.85 -7.43 26.08
C SER A 9 23.48 -7.37 26.73
N ALA A 10 23.45 -7.32 28.06
CA ALA A 10 22.24 -7.14 28.85
C ALA A 10 22.08 -5.65 29.14
N THR A 11 21.04 -5.02 28.63
CA THR A 11 20.67 -3.64 28.94
C THR A 11 19.63 -3.63 30.05
N LEU A 12 19.95 -2.96 31.13
CA LEU A 12 19.16 -2.78 32.36
C LEU A 12 18.17 -1.64 32.15
N ILE A 13 16.87 -1.93 32.18
CA ILE A 13 15.80 -0.91 32.13
C ILE A 13 15.55 -0.41 33.55
N THR A 14 15.78 0.89 33.76
CA THR A 14 15.43 1.58 35.03
C THR A 14 14.12 2.36 34.78
N ALA A 15 13.04 1.91 35.42
CA ALA A 15 11.77 2.62 35.43
C ALA A 15 11.82 3.79 36.43
N LEU A 16 11.52 5.00 35.98
CA LEU A 16 11.23 6.15 36.85
C LEU A 16 9.72 6.38 36.87
N LEU A 17 9.18 6.19 38.06
CA LEU A 17 7.83 6.58 38.45
C LEU A 17 7.83 8.07 38.86
N PHE A 18 7.00 8.86 38.20
CA PHE A 18 6.60 10.18 38.72
C PHE A 18 5.12 10.16 39.07
N THR A 19 4.87 10.26 40.38
CA THR A 19 3.59 10.59 40.97
C THR A 19 3.50 12.10 41.17
N GLY A 20 2.39 12.72 40.80
CA GLY A 20 2.15 14.13 41.12
C GLY A 20 0.67 14.48 40.97
N CYS A 21 0.06 14.79 42.09
CA CYS A 21 -1.35 14.93 42.39
C CYS A 21 -2.09 16.08 41.71
N ALA A 22 -3.40 15.84 41.68
CA ALA A 22 -4.52 16.72 41.35
C ALA A 22 -4.56 18.06 42.12
N ASN A 23 -5.22 19.06 41.54
CA ASN A 23 -6.36 19.68 42.21
C ASN A 23 -7.29 20.48 41.27
N ASN A 24 -8.54 20.29 41.57
CA ASN A 24 -9.81 20.81 41.18
C ASN A 24 -9.97 22.35 41.37
N GLN A 25 -10.68 23.07 40.49
CA GLN A 25 -11.99 23.65 40.84
C GLN A 25 -12.61 24.48 39.72
N SER A 26 -13.90 24.24 39.61
CA SER A 26 -14.92 24.87 38.80
C SER A 26 -15.21 26.33 39.16
N SER A 27 -15.69 27.14 38.21
CA SER A 27 -16.93 27.93 38.40
C SER A 27 -17.39 28.57 37.09
N SER A 28 -18.68 28.37 36.86
CA SER A 28 -19.56 29.00 35.86
C SER A 28 -19.75 30.51 36.12
N THR A 29 -20.02 31.29 35.07
CA THR A 29 -21.21 32.16 35.01
C THR A 29 -21.34 32.86 33.64
N ASP A 30 -22.59 33.01 33.28
CA ASP A 30 -23.29 33.56 32.14
C ASP A 30 -22.98 35.02 31.72
N ALA A 31 -23.32 35.25 30.46
CA ALA A 31 -24.24 36.25 29.93
C ALA A 31 -23.74 37.48 29.16
N THR A 32 -24.29 37.52 27.95
CA THR A 32 -24.86 38.67 27.19
C THR A 32 -23.98 39.77 26.61
N GLY A 33 -24.01 39.80 25.27
CA GLY A 33 -24.63 40.86 24.46
C GLY A 33 -23.79 42.08 24.05
N GLY A 34 -23.84 42.37 22.77
CA GLY A 34 -23.67 43.77 22.34
C GLY A 34 -22.81 44.00 21.11
N SER A 35 -23.45 44.34 20.04
CA SER A 35 -23.02 44.69 18.69
C SER A 35 -22.24 46.03 18.55
N THR A 36 -21.69 46.17 17.30
CA THR A 36 -21.37 47.41 16.53
C THR A 36 -20.02 48.05 16.80
N GLU A 37 -19.31 48.31 15.78
CA GLU A 37 -19.10 49.13 14.66
C GLU A 37 -17.61 49.32 14.27
N SER A 38 -17.41 49.37 12.99
CA SER A 38 -16.32 49.74 12.17
C SER A 38 -15.55 51.03 12.54
N THR A 39 -14.22 50.97 12.43
CA THR A 39 -13.44 52.14 11.92
C THR A 39 -12.12 51.67 11.28
N THR A 40 -11.96 52.04 10.01
CA THR A 40 -10.76 52.01 9.19
C THR A 40 -9.67 52.95 9.71
N THR A 41 -8.41 52.49 9.73
CA THR A 41 -7.25 53.38 9.53
C THR A 41 -6.07 52.63 8.92
N ALA A 42 -5.36 53.36 8.08
CA ALA A 42 -4.44 52.93 7.05
C ALA A 42 -3.06 52.45 7.51
N ALA A 43 -2.47 51.72 6.59
CA ALA A 43 -1.15 51.17 6.42
C ALA A 43 0.06 51.84 7.03
N THR A 44 0.95 51.02 7.57
CA THR A 44 2.40 51.20 7.46
C THR A 44 3.04 49.83 7.24
N SER A 45 3.71 49.69 6.12
CA SER A 45 4.50 48.51 5.75
C SER A 45 5.74 48.40 6.66
N SER A 46 5.83 47.29 7.35
CA SER A 46 7.10 46.80 7.87
C SER A 46 7.24 45.35 7.43
N GLY A 47 8.28 45.06 6.64
CA GLY A 47 8.59 43.75 6.15
C GLY A 47 8.71 42.73 7.31
N ALA A 48 7.85 41.79 7.31
CA ALA A 48 8.00 40.58 8.11
C ALA A 48 8.60 39.53 7.18
N SER A 49 9.80 39.11 7.53
CA SER A 49 10.40 37.87 7.06
C SER A 49 9.38 36.73 7.27
N GLN A 50 8.85 36.19 6.20
CA GLN A 50 8.09 34.96 6.27
C GLN A 50 9.10 33.86 6.58
N THR A 51 9.17 33.45 7.83
CA THR A 51 9.62 32.10 8.17
C THR A 51 8.55 31.17 7.60
N GLY A 52 8.91 30.39 6.60
CA GLY A 52 8.06 29.35 6.03
C GLY A 52 7.56 28.45 7.17
N SER A 53 6.28 28.53 7.44
CA SER A 53 5.59 27.55 8.26
C SER A 53 5.47 26.32 7.37
N THR A 54 6.32 25.34 7.56
CA THR A 54 6.08 23.99 7.08
C THR A 54 4.80 23.51 7.78
N SER A 55 3.69 23.60 7.09
CA SER A 55 2.45 22.95 7.53
C SER A 55 2.70 21.46 7.34
N ALA A 56 3.18 20.79 8.38
CA ALA A 56 3.27 19.36 8.37
C ALA A 56 1.86 18.81 8.13
N TYR A 57 1.70 17.99 7.12
CA TYR A 57 0.51 17.19 6.92
C TYR A 57 0.21 16.41 8.22
N SER A 58 -1.03 16.42 8.67
CA SER A 58 -1.47 15.65 9.82
C SER A 58 -2.37 14.53 9.31
N PRO A 59 -1.90 13.28 9.33
CA PRO A 59 -2.66 12.15 8.80
C PRO A 59 -4.01 12.01 9.51
N THR A 60 -5.01 11.54 8.78
CA THR A 60 -6.33 11.20 9.33
C THR A 60 -6.18 10.03 10.29
N VAL A 61 -6.52 10.24 11.56
CA VAL A 61 -6.49 9.17 12.56
C VAL A 61 -7.81 8.40 12.50
N ILE A 62 -7.75 7.12 12.15
CA ILE A 62 -8.89 6.21 12.13
C ILE A 62 -9.12 5.70 13.57
N ASP A 63 -10.35 5.85 14.09
CA ASP A 63 -10.71 5.34 15.41
C ASP A 63 -10.95 3.82 15.34
N SER A 64 -10.04 3.04 15.91
CA SER A 64 -10.10 1.57 15.96
C SER A 64 -10.70 1.01 17.26
N SER A 65 -11.26 1.86 18.15
CA SER A 65 -11.70 1.45 19.49
C SER A 65 -12.89 0.48 19.49
N ASP A 66 -13.77 0.58 18.51
CA ASP A 66 -15.05 -0.14 18.45
C ASP A 66 -15.12 -1.19 17.32
N MET A 67 -13.98 -1.61 16.75
CA MET A 67 -13.95 -2.56 15.63
C MET A 67 -14.50 -3.95 15.98
N PHE A 68 -14.47 -4.35 17.26
CA PHE A 68 -14.95 -5.65 17.71
C PHE A 68 -15.78 -5.52 18.97
N THR A 69 -16.94 -6.17 18.98
CA THR A 69 -17.73 -6.33 20.20
C THR A 69 -17.20 -7.47 21.06
N ASN A 70 -17.58 -7.50 22.35
CA ASN A 70 -17.25 -8.64 23.21
C ASN A 70 -17.87 -9.94 22.69
N ARG A 71 -19.04 -9.86 22.04
CA ARG A 71 -19.74 -11.03 21.51
C ARG A 71 -19.03 -11.64 20.30
N ASP A 72 -18.34 -10.86 19.50
CA ASP A 72 -17.56 -11.36 18.36
C ASP A 72 -16.43 -12.30 18.83
N LYS A 73 -15.86 -12.00 19.98
CA LYS A 73 -14.75 -12.77 20.59
C LYS A 73 -15.22 -13.93 21.48
N GLU A 74 -16.53 -14.07 21.71
CA GLU A 74 -17.08 -15.13 22.56
C GLU A 74 -17.26 -16.42 21.76
N VAL A 75 -16.42 -17.41 22.02
CA VAL A 75 -16.44 -18.75 21.38
C VAL A 75 -17.20 -19.79 22.19
N GLY A 76 -17.64 -19.43 23.41
CA GLY A 76 -18.34 -20.33 24.34
C GLY A 76 -19.79 -20.59 23.94
N TYR A 77 -20.27 -21.80 24.24
CA TYR A 77 -21.67 -22.17 24.11
C TYR A 77 -22.07 -23.23 25.16
N ASP A 78 -23.37 -23.26 25.49
CA ASP A 78 -23.94 -24.28 26.42
C ASP A 78 -24.52 -25.43 25.60
N GLU A 79 -23.76 -26.52 25.52
CA GLU A 79 -24.16 -27.71 24.75
C GLU A 79 -25.52 -28.26 25.20
N SER A 80 -25.88 -28.14 26.47
CA SER A 80 -27.14 -28.68 27.02
C SER A 80 -28.37 -27.86 26.57
N LYS A 81 -28.16 -26.60 26.13
CA LYS A 81 -29.20 -25.72 25.62
C LYS A 81 -29.19 -25.58 24.10
N SER A 82 -28.16 -26.11 23.47
CA SER A 82 -27.98 -26.02 22.03
C SER A 82 -28.82 -27.06 21.30
N VAL A 83 -29.31 -26.67 20.13
CA VAL A 83 -29.98 -27.57 19.19
C VAL A 83 -28.91 -28.35 18.42
N LYS A 84 -29.02 -29.69 18.36
CA LYS A 84 -28.07 -30.51 17.59
C LYS A 84 -28.63 -30.83 16.22
N LEU A 85 -27.85 -30.55 15.18
CA LEU A 85 -28.10 -30.93 13.79
C LEU A 85 -27.06 -32.00 13.40
N THR A 86 -27.56 -33.19 13.06
CA THR A 86 -26.69 -34.25 12.56
C THR A 86 -26.89 -34.40 11.07
N LEU A 87 -25.82 -34.24 10.32
CA LEU A 87 -25.74 -34.34 8.87
C LEU A 87 -25.35 -35.76 8.46
N SER A 88 -26.05 -36.36 7.48
CA SER A 88 -25.80 -37.75 7.07
C SER A 88 -26.16 -37.97 5.60
N GLY A 89 -25.19 -37.83 4.72
CA GLY A 89 -25.33 -37.99 3.28
C GLY A 89 -26.33 -37.01 2.67
N ASP A 90 -27.53 -37.44 2.37
CA ASP A 90 -28.62 -36.66 1.79
C ASP A 90 -29.70 -36.24 2.80
N SER A 91 -29.43 -36.37 4.10
CA SER A 91 -30.43 -36.14 5.15
C SER A 91 -29.87 -35.40 6.36
N ILE A 92 -30.74 -34.66 7.04
CA ILE A 92 -30.46 -33.95 8.29
C ILE A 92 -31.45 -34.39 9.36
N THR A 93 -30.97 -34.53 10.59
CA THR A 93 -31.81 -34.71 11.76
C THR A 93 -31.58 -33.58 12.76
N SER A 94 -32.65 -33.13 13.41
CA SER A 94 -32.60 -32.08 14.44
C SER A 94 -33.11 -32.62 15.78
N SER A 95 -32.49 -32.14 16.85
CA SER A 95 -32.95 -32.40 18.22
C SER A 95 -34.13 -31.52 18.65
N SER A 96 -34.60 -30.61 17.79
CA SER A 96 -35.65 -29.63 18.07
C SER A 96 -36.54 -29.39 16.85
N ASP A 97 -37.81 -29.10 17.08
CA ASP A 97 -38.76 -28.67 16.07
C ASP A 97 -38.56 -27.18 15.62
N SER A 98 -37.62 -26.49 16.22
CA SER A 98 -37.26 -25.11 15.81
C SER A 98 -36.50 -25.01 14.48
N VAL A 99 -36.13 -26.15 13.92
CA VAL A 99 -35.47 -26.28 12.61
C VAL A 99 -36.38 -27.01 11.65
N THR A 100 -36.70 -26.40 10.52
CA THR A 100 -37.44 -27.03 9.45
C THR A 100 -36.48 -27.79 8.54
N ILE A 101 -36.71 -29.08 8.34
CA ILE A 101 -35.88 -29.92 7.49
C ILE A 101 -36.67 -30.34 6.25
N SER A 102 -36.07 -30.17 5.08
CA SER A 102 -36.60 -30.61 3.79
C SER A 102 -35.48 -31.27 2.98
N GLY A 103 -35.46 -32.60 3.00
CA GLY A 103 -34.36 -33.38 2.40
C GLY A 103 -33.02 -33.08 3.06
N SER A 104 -32.07 -32.61 2.28
CA SER A 104 -30.73 -32.20 2.72
C SER A 104 -30.62 -30.69 3.05
N THR A 105 -31.77 -30.00 3.20
CA THR A 105 -31.80 -28.59 3.60
C THR A 105 -32.37 -28.41 5.00
N ALA A 106 -31.67 -27.73 5.88
CA ALA A 106 -32.14 -27.28 7.19
C ALA A 106 -32.34 -25.78 7.23
N THR A 107 -33.55 -25.33 7.64
CA THR A 107 -33.86 -23.90 7.81
C THR A 107 -34.04 -23.57 9.29
N ILE A 108 -33.20 -22.69 9.80
CA ILE A 108 -33.18 -22.20 11.18
C ILE A 108 -33.94 -20.86 11.19
N THR A 109 -34.97 -20.78 12.08
CA THR A 109 -35.85 -19.59 12.15
C THR A 109 -35.95 -18.99 13.54
N VAL A 110 -35.27 -19.55 14.54
CA VAL A 110 -35.37 -19.14 15.95
C VAL A 110 -33.99 -18.83 16.49
N GLU A 111 -33.90 -17.74 17.28
CA GLU A 111 -32.69 -17.38 18.00
C GLU A 111 -32.14 -18.55 18.84
N GLY A 112 -30.82 -18.74 18.81
CA GLY A 112 -30.20 -19.79 19.61
C GLY A 112 -28.85 -20.26 19.08
N THR A 113 -28.34 -21.29 19.75
CA THR A 113 -27.11 -21.99 19.34
C THR A 113 -27.41 -23.35 18.73
N TYR A 114 -26.83 -23.60 17.59
CA TYR A 114 -27.01 -24.81 16.79
C TYR A 114 -25.66 -25.48 16.56
N ILE A 115 -25.52 -26.73 17.06
CA ILE A 115 -24.31 -27.52 16.88
C ILE A 115 -24.51 -28.42 15.68
N LEU A 116 -23.71 -28.24 14.66
CA LEU A 116 -23.71 -29.02 13.43
C LEU A 116 -22.59 -30.03 13.47
N SER A 117 -22.87 -31.27 13.08
CA SER A 117 -21.85 -32.31 12.95
C SER A 117 -22.19 -33.32 11.85
N GLY A 118 -21.18 -33.95 11.24
CA GLY A 118 -21.33 -34.94 10.18
C GLY A 118 -21.22 -34.34 8.79
N ALA A 119 -21.77 -35.00 7.78
CA ALA A 119 -21.54 -34.64 6.38
C ALA A 119 -22.83 -34.63 5.55
N LEU A 120 -22.96 -33.64 4.67
CA LEU A 120 -23.92 -33.58 3.57
C LEU A 120 -23.18 -33.67 2.23
N ASP A 121 -23.59 -34.64 1.41
CA ASP A 121 -23.04 -34.84 0.08
C ASP A 121 -23.53 -33.78 -0.90
N ASP A 122 -24.79 -33.32 -0.73
CA ASP A 122 -25.38 -32.18 -1.44
C ASP A 122 -26.51 -31.62 -0.60
N GLY A 123 -26.32 -30.39 -0.06
CA GLY A 123 -27.31 -29.80 0.82
C GLY A 123 -26.93 -28.41 1.30
N MET A 124 -27.76 -27.86 2.20
CA MET A 124 -27.63 -26.47 2.62
C MET A 124 -28.14 -26.24 4.05
N ILE A 125 -27.48 -25.33 4.75
CA ILE A 125 -27.95 -24.77 6.02
C ILE A 125 -28.41 -23.33 5.77
N ILE A 126 -29.70 -23.09 5.98
CA ILE A 126 -30.31 -21.75 5.80
C ILE A 126 -30.62 -21.15 7.17
N VAL A 127 -30.23 -19.91 7.39
CA VAL A 127 -30.69 -19.07 8.50
C VAL A 127 -31.70 -18.07 7.93
N ASN A 128 -32.94 -18.16 8.38
CA ASN A 128 -34.00 -17.23 8.00
C ASN A 128 -34.82 -16.89 9.26
N ALA A 129 -34.21 -16.16 10.16
CA ALA A 129 -34.75 -15.78 11.46
C ALA A 129 -35.27 -14.33 11.44
N ASP A 130 -35.87 -13.90 12.55
CA ASP A 130 -36.25 -12.51 12.77
C ASP A 130 -35.03 -11.59 12.68
N ASP A 131 -35.20 -10.37 12.17
CA ASP A 131 -34.13 -9.38 11.99
C ASP A 131 -33.51 -8.86 13.31
N THR A 132 -34.05 -9.26 14.44
CA THR A 132 -33.51 -9.01 15.78
C THR A 132 -32.83 -10.24 16.40
N ALA A 133 -32.87 -11.39 15.71
CA ALA A 133 -32.35 -12.67 16.25
C ALA A 133 -30.85 -12.81 16.03
N LYS A 134 -30.16 -13.29 17.08
CA LYS A 134 -28.75 -13.67 17.03
C LYS A 134 -28.62 -15.19 16.98
N ILE A 135 -27.99 -15.69 15.93
CA ILE A 135 -27.83 -17.13 15.70
C ILE A 135 -26.37 -17.51 15.86
N GLN A 136 -26.09 -18.57 16.61
CA GLN A 136 -24.75 -19.17 16.67
C GLN A 136 -24.77 -20.57 16.01
N LEU A 137 -24.01 -20.73 14.94
CA LEU A 137 -23.74 -22.00 14.28
C LEU A 137 -22.39 -22.52 14.77
N VAL A 138 -22.37 -23.62 15.50
CA VAL A 138 -21.14 -24.27 15.94
C VAL A 138 -20.82 -25.40 14.95
N LEU A 139 -19.71 -25.28 14.23
CA LEU A 139 -19.23 -26.32 13.32
C LEU A 139 -18.32 -27.28 14.08
N ASP A 140 -18.75 -28.51 14.21
CA ASP A 140 -18.04 -29.59 14.94
C ASP A 140 -17.80 -30.77 14.02
N ASN A 141 -16.72 -30.76 13.27
CA ASN A 141 -16.36 -31.73 12.25
C ASN A 141 -17.45 -31.86 11.16
N VAL A 142 -17.73 -30.75 10.52
CA VAL A 142 -18.79 -30.61 9.51
C VAL A 142 -18.17 -30.68 8.10
N THR A 143 -18.82 -31.45 7.22
CA THR A 143 -18.59 -31.36 5.77
C THR A 143 -19.93 -31.09 5.09
N VAL A 144 -20.00 -29.99 4.34
CA VAL A 144 -21.17 -29.66 3.51
C VAL A 144 -20.71 -29.27 2.11
N ASN A 145 -21.20 -30.04 1.14
CA ASN A 145 -21.14 -29.63 -0.26
C ASN A 145 -22.54 -29.15 -0.69
N SER A 146 -22.60 -28.06 -1.46
CA SER A 146 -23.83 -27.61 -2.11
C SER A 146 -23.57 -27.51 -3.61
N SER A 147 -24.12 -28.43 -4.39
CA SER A 147 -23.79 -28.51 -5.83
C SER A 147 -24.21 -27.28 -6.64
N THR A 148 -25.22 -26.52 -6.17
CA THR A 148 -25.82 -25.43 -6.94
C THR A 148 -26.09 -24.17 -6.13
N SER A 149 -25.55 -24.04 -4.91
CA SER A 149 -25.79 -22.87 -4.05
C SER A 149 -24.73 -22.76 -2.94
N ALA A 150 -24.97 -21.91 -1.95
CA ALA A 150 -24.16 -21.79 -0.75
C ALA A 150 -24.31 -23.02 0.14
N ALA A 151 -23.24 -23.48 0.80
CA ALA A 151 -23.31 -24.47 1.87
C ALA A 151 -23.98 -23.90 3.14
N ILE A 152 -23.72 -22.62 3.44
CA ILE A 152 -24.41 -21.84 4.48
C ILE A 152 -24.96 -20.56 3.87
N TYR A 153 -26.28 -20.38 3.98
CA TYR A 153 -26.99 -19.20 3.49
C TYR A 153 -27.71 -18.48 4.63
N VAL A 154 -27.31 -17.26 4.93
CA VAL A 154 -28.00 -16.38 5.86
C VAL A 154 -28.89 -15.42 5.07
N CYS A 155 -30.19 -15.73 5.04
CA CYS A 155 -31.22 -14.94 4.39
C CYS A 155 -31.63 -13.73 5.24
N SER A 156 -31.80 -13.93 6.57
CA SER A 156 -32.20 -12.90 7.53
C SER A 156 -31.80 -13.30 8.95
N ALA A 157 -31.21 -12.36 9.69
CA ALA A 157 -30.98 -12.34 11.14
C ALA A 157 -30.52 -10.92 11.52
N ASP A 158 -30.37 -10.60 12.81
CA ASP A 158 -29.59 -9.43 13.25
C ASP A 158 -28.11 -9.72 13.01
N LYS A 159 -27.61 -10.87 13.50
CA LYS A 159 -26.22 -11.29 13.34
C LYS A 159 -26.07 -12.81 13.42
N VAL A 160 -25.19 -13.36 12.60
CA VAL A 160 -24.84 -14.77 12.66
C VAL A 160 -23.39 -14.94 13.11
N PHE A 161 -23.19 -15.83 14.07
CA PHE A 161 -21.86 -16.25 14.54
C PHE A 161 -21.60 -17.67 14.06
N ILE A 162 -20.54 -17.89 13.29
CA ILE A 162 -20.04 -19.21 12.92
C ILE A 162 -18.85 -19.50 13.82
N THR A 163 -19.03 -20.41 14.78
CA THR A 163 -18.01 -20.81 15.75
C THR A 163 -17.39 -22.14 15.34
N LEU A 164 -16.10 -22.15 15.08
CA LEU A 164 -15.33 -23.36 14.84
C LEU A 164 -15.04 -24.05 16.17
N ALA A 165 -15.65 -25.22 16.43
CA ALA A 165 -15.43 -25.95 17.66
C ALA A 165 -13.94 -26.26 17.86
N SER A 166 -13.50 -26.33 19.11
CA SER A 166 -12.08 -26.47 19.41
C SER A 166 -11.51 -27.78 18.84
N GLY A 167 -10.53 -27.67 17.93
CA GLY A 167 -9.87 -28.80 17.28
C GLY A 167 -10.73 -29.49 16.22
N SER A 168 -11.84 -28.87 15.81
CA SER A 168 -12.65 -29.40 14.70
C SER A 168 -11.98 -29.10 13.35
N GLU A 169 -12.23 -29.98 12.39
CA GLU A 169 -11.87 -29.83 10.97
C GLU A 169 -13.18 -29.78 10.17
N ASN A 170 -13.43 -28.64 9.54
CA ASN A 170 -14.68 -28.38 8.83
C ASN A 170 -14.41 -28.09 7.36
N THR A 171 -15.24 -28.57 6.47
CA THR A 171 -15.11 -28.35 5.02
C THR A 171 -16.45 -27.92 4.45
N LEU A 172 -16.43 -26.77 3.77
CA LEU A 172 -17.58 -26.26 3.03
C LEU A 172 -17.21 -26.06 1.56
N SER A 173 -18.08 -26.47 0.65
CA SER A 173 -17.81 -26.37 -0.78
C SER A 173 -19.07 -26.13 -1.60
N ASN A 174 -18.87 -25.61 -2.83
CA ASN A 174 -19.91 -25.59 -3.85
C ASN A 174 -19.51 -26.39 -5.10
N GLY A 175 -20.47 -26.65 -5.97
CA GLY A 175 -20.31 -27.47 -7.17
C GLY A 175 -19.98 -26.71 -8.45
N GLY A 176 -19.53 -25.46 -8.37
CA GLY A 176 -19.10 -24.70 -9.55
C GLY A 176 -20.23 -23.99 -10.32
N GLU A 177 -21.49 -24.08 -9.87
CA GLU A 177 -22.63 -23.40 -10.49
C GLU A 177 -23.59 -22.88 -9.41
N TYR A 178 -24.17 -21.70 -9.64
CA TYR A 178 -25.20 -21.14 -8.77
C TYR A 178 -26.55 -21.09 -9.48
N VAL A 179 -27.55 -21.73 -8.87
CA VAL A 179 -28.94 -21.69 -9.32
C VAL A 179 -29.74 -20.84 -8.34
N ALA A 180 -30.42 -19.81 -8.84
CA ALA A 180 -31.22 -18.93 -8.01
C ALA A 180 -32.32 -19.72 -7.27
N ILE A 181 -32.37 -19.58 -5.94
CA ILE A 181 -33.39 -20.17 -5.07
C ILE A 181 -34.38 -19.14 -4.55
N ASP A 182 -34.03 -17.86 -4.64
CA ASP A 182 -34.82 -16.68 -4.34
C ASP A 182 -34.34 -15.48 -5.16
N ASP A 183 -34.76 -14.28 -4.80
CA ASP A 183 -34.38 -13.03 -5.50
C ASP A 183 -32.96 -12.52 -5.12
N ASN A 184 -32.22 -13.23 -4.24
CA ASN A 184 -30.87 -12.87 -3.85
C ASN A 184 -29.85 -13.52 -4.79
N ASN A 185 -28.82 -12.76 -5.14
CA ASN A 185 -27.69 -13.27 -5.91
C ASN A 185 -26.71 -13.99 -4.96
N ILE A 186 -26.95 -15.29 -4.72
CA ILE A 186 -26.05 -16.12 -3.93
C ILE A 186 -24.87 -16.51 -4.83
N ASP A 187 -23.65 -16.14 -4.44
CA ASP A 187 -22.43 -16.27 -5.23
C ASP A 187 -21.21 -16.74 -4.42
N SER A 188 -21.44 -17.35 -3.25
CA SER A 188 -20.36 -17.81 -2.36
C SER A 188 -20.71 -19.09 -1.61
N VAL A 189 -19.69 -19.76 -1.06
CA VAL A 189 -19.86 -20.96 -0.23
C VAL A 189 -20.54 -20.64 1.11
N ILE A 190 -20.17 -19.50 1.72
CA ILE A 190 -20.91 -18.90 2.84
C ILE A 190 -21.42 -17.55 2.36
N PHE A 191 -22.73 -17.40 2.29
CA PHE A 191 -23.39 -16.16 1.87
C PHE A 191 -24.27 -15.61 2.98
N SER A 192 -24.00 -14.38 3.41
CA SER A 192 -24.80 -13.69 4.41
C SER A 192 -25.33 -12.34 3.91
N LYS A 193 -26.59 -12.05 4.20
CA LYS A 193 -27.22 -10.74 4.02
C LYS A 193 -27.22 -9.89 5.29
N SER A 194 -26.76 -10.47 6.39
CA SER A 194 -26.70 -9.85 7.71
C SER A 194 -25.27 -9.88 8.21
N ASP A 195 -24.98 -9.18 9.27
CA ASP A 195 -23.71 -9.24 9.98
C ASP A 195 -23.24 -10.67 10.17
N LEU A 196 -22.02 -10.95 9.80
CA LEU A 196 -21.40 -12.27 9.93
C LEU A 196 -20.12 -12.20 10.77
N THR A 197 -20.08 -13.00 11.83
CA THR A 197 -18.84 -13.18 12.60
C THR A 197 -18.37 -14.63 12.52
N LEU A 198 -17.09 -14.84 12.23
CA LEU A 198 -16.42 -16.13 12.34
C LEU A 198 -15.46 -16.09 13.53
N ASN A 199 -15.51 -17.15 14.36
CA ASN A 199 -14.62 -17.28 15.51
C ASN A 199 -14.36 -18.74 15.87
N GLY A 200 -13.59 -19.02 16.91
CA GLY A 200 -13.29 -20.37 17.40
C GLY A 200 -11.83 -20.75 17.22
N ASN A 201 -11.50 -22.01 17.51
CA ASN A 201 -10.13 -22.55 17.46
C ASN A 201 -10.02 -23.80 16.58
N GLY A 202 -11.01 -24.02 15.71
CA GLY A 202 -10.99 -25.07 14.70
C GLY A 202 -10.42 -24.59 13.36
N THR A 203 -10.50 -25.49 12.38
CA THR A 203 -10.12 -25.20 10.98
C THR A 203 -11.38 -25.21 10.11
N LEU A 204 -11.41 -24.30 9.14
CA LEU A 204 -12.43 -24.23 8.10
C LEU A 204 -11.75 -24.21 6.73
N ASP A 205 -11.96 -25.30 5.98
CA ASP A 205 -11.56 -25.42 4.58
C ASP A 205 -12.73 -25.02 3.68
N ILE A 206 -12.53 -24.08 2.78
CA ILE A 206 -13.52 -23.59 1.82
C ILE A 206 -13.02 -23.84 0.40
N ASN A 207 -13.84 -24.50 -0.41
CA ASN A 207 -13.60 -24.70 -1.83
C ASN A 207 -14.78 -24.12 -2.63
N ALA A 208 -14.58 -22.95 -3.19
CA ALA A 208 -15.52 -22.29 -4.09
C ALA A 208 -15.09 -22.52 -5.54
N GLU A 209 -15.60 -23.61 -6.16
CA GLU A 209 -15.34 -23.89 -7.59
C GLU A 209 -15.91 -22.79 -8.49
N ALA A 210 -16.92 -22.05 -8.02
CA ALA A 210 -17.41 -20.81 -8.61
C ALA A 210 -17.65 -19.76 -7.53
N GLY A 211 -17.57 -18.48 -7.89
CA GLY A 211 -17.85 -17.36 -7.00
C GLY A 211 -16.84 -17.20 -5.87
N HIS A 212 -17.32 -16.73 -4.74
CA HIS A 212 -16.51 -16.30 -3.61
C HIS A 212 -16.45 -17.37 -2.51
N GLY A 213 -15.45 -17.28 -1.64
CA GLY A 213 -15.34 -18.13 -0.46
C GLY A 213 -16.40 -17.74 0.58
N ILE A 214 -16.28 -16.56 1.16
CA ILE A 214 -17.20 -16.01 2.19
C ILE A 214 -17.66 -14.62 1.77
N VAL A 215 -18.96 -14.39 1.77
CA VAL A 215 -19.57 -13.08 1.51
C VAL A 215 -20.46 -12.67 2.67
N SER A 216 -20.27 -11.44 3.17
CA SER A 216 -21.28 -10.71 3.92
C SER A 216 -21.72 -9.47 3.12
N LYS A 217 -23.03 -9.32 2.91
CA LYS A 217 -23.60 -8.09 2.31
C LYS A 217 -23.78 -6.97 3.34
N ASP A 218 -23.17 -7.15 4.52
CA ASP A 218 -23.06 -6.22 5.63
C ASP A 218 -21.62 -6.35 6.19
N ASP A 219 -21.42 -6.36 7.50
CA ASP A 219 -20.12 -6.53 8.14
C ASP A 219 -19.63 -7.99 8.09
N LEU A 220 -18.38 -8.21 7.75
CA LEU A 220 -17.66 -9.47 7.90
C LEU A 220 -16.60 -9.34 9.00
N VAL A 221 -16.81 -10.02 10.12
CA VAL A 221 -15.88 -10.02 11.26
C VAL A 221 -15.24 -11.38 11.42
N ILE A 222 -13.91 -11.45 11.54
CA ILE A 222 -13.20 -12.68 11.89
C ILE A 222 -12.38 -12.42 13.16
N ALA A 223 -12.80 -13.09 14.25
CA ALA A 223 -12.16 -12.86 15.55
C ALA A 223 -11.03 -13.85 15.84
N SER A 224 -11.09 -15.06 15.29
CA SER A 224 -10.06 -16.11 15.45
C SER A 224 -10.39 -17.31 14.56
N GLY A 225 -9.46 -18.27 14.42
CA GLY A 225 -9.63 -19.52 13.68
C GLY A 225 -8.53 -19.78 12.66
N THR A 226 -8.62 -20.93 11.98
CA THR A 226 -7.76 -21.25 10.84
C THR A 226 -8.62 -21.42 9.60
N TYR A 227 -8.28 -20.70 8.55
CA TYR A 227 -9.07 -20.64 7.32
C TYR A 227 -8.20 -20.97 6.11
N ASN A 228 -8.55 -22.02 5.39
CA ASN A 228 -7.95 -22.38 4.11
C ASN A 228 -9.02 -22.17 3.03
N ILE A 229 -8.85 -21.15 2.20
CA ILE A 229 -9.86 -20.76 1.23
C ILE A 229 -9.26 -20.86 -0.17
N ASN A 230 -9.95 -21.60 -1.03
CA ASN A 230 -9.70 -21.66 -2.46
C ASN A 230 -10.98 -21.19 -3.18
N ALA A 231 -10.92 -20.09 -3.89
CA ALA A 231 -12.10 -19.49 -4.52
C ALA A 231 -11.83 -19.04 -5.95
N ALA A 232 -12.79 -19.30 -6.84
CA ALA A 232 -12.72 -18.85 -8.23
C ALA A 232 -12.84 -17.31 -8.39
N SER A 233 -13.37 -16.61 -7.36
CA SER A 233 -13.47 -15.17 -7.28
C SER A 233 -12.77 -14.68 -6.00
N HIS A 234 -13.36 -13.76 -5.20
CA HIS A 234 -12.74 -13.27 -3.97
C HIS A 234 -12.76 -14.31 -2.85
N GLY A 235 -11.75 -14.28 -1.99
CA GLY A 235 -11.67 -15.18 -0.83
C GLY A 235 -12.64 -14.77 0.27
N LEU A 236 -12.47 -13.58 0.78
CA LEU A 236 -13.33 -12.91 1.76
C LEU A 236 -13.92 -11.64 1.13
N SER A 237 -15.23 -11.45 1.24
CA SER A 237 -15.89 -10.24 0.76
C SER A 237 -16.85 -9.71 1.81
N GLY A 238 -16.67 -8.46 2.21
CA GLY A 238 -17.55 -7.72 3.12
C GLY A 238 -18.03 -6.42 2.48
N LYS A 239 -19.36 -6.23 2.35
CA LYS A 239 -19.83 -5.00 1.72
C LYS A 239 -19.50 -3.78 2.56
N ASP A 240 -19.86 -3.81 3.85
CA ASP A 240 -19.66 -2.66 4.73
C ASP A 240 -18.25 -2.66 5.32
N SER A 241 -17.74 -3.83 5.72
CA SER A 241 -16.37 -3.96 6.19
C SER A 241 -15.86 -5.40 6.22
N ILE A 242 -14.54 -5.56 6.21
CA ILE A 242 -13.84 -6.75 6.69
C ILE A 242 -13.03 -6.34 7.92
N ARG A 243 -13.32 -6.99 9.07
CA ARG A 243 -12.59 -6.71 10.33
C ARG A 243 -12.01 -8.00 10.89
N ILE A 244 -10.69 -8.07 10.98
CA ILE A 244 -9.97 -9.26 11.44
C ILE A 244 -9.21 -8.95 12.74
N ALA A 245 -9.59 -9.62 13.84
CA ALA A 245 -8.89 -9.47 15.12
C ALA A 245 -7.64 -10.33 15.21
N ASP A 246 -7.73 -11.57 14.76
CA ASP A 246 -6.65 -12.57 14.73
C ASP A 246 -7.10 -13.77 13.87
N GLY A 247 -6.18 -14.64 13.51
CA GLY A 247 -6.43 -15.87 12.77
C GLY A 247 -5.24 -16.30 11.92
N THR A 248 -5.37 -17.48 11.33
CA THR A 248 -4.43 -17.98 10.33
C THR A 248 -5.15 -18.21 9.01
N PHE A 249 -4.67 -17.55 7.98
CA PHE A 249 -5.31 -17.51 6.67
C PHE A 249 -4.36 -18.05 5.60
N LYS A 250 -4.86 -19.00 4.82
CA LYS A 250 -4.26 -19.40 3.56
C LYS A 250 -5.33 -19.26 2.48
N ILE A 251 -5.17 -18.25 1.63
CA ILE A 251 -6.19 -17.87 0.65
C ILE A 251 -5.59 -17.91 -0.74
N VAL A 252 -6.24 -18.62 -1.66
CA VAL A 252 -5.91 -18.68 -3.09
C VAL A 252 -7.15 -18.31 -3.88
N THR A 253 -7.04 -17.32 -4.75
CA THR A 253 -8.21 -16.72 -5.40
C THR A 253 -7.99 -16.41 -6.87
N GLY A 254 -9.09 -16.44 -7.63
CA GLY A 254 -9.14 -15.96 -9.01
C GLY A 254 -9.36 -14.44 -9.15
N LYS A 255 -9.60 -13.76 -8.03
CA LYS A 255 -9.65 -12.30 -7.88
C LYS A 255 -8.94 -11.93 -6.58
N ASP A 256 -9.41 -10.91 -5.86
CA ASP A 256 -8.77 -10.43 -4.64
C ASP A 256 -8.89 -11.43 -3.49
N ALA A 257 -7.87 -11.51 -2.66
CA ALA A 257 -7.97 -12.40 -1.50
C ALA A 257 -8.92 -11.84 -0.44
N LEU A 258 -8.84 -10.54 -0.12
CA LEU A 258 -9.79 -9.79 0.70
C LEU A 258 -10.34 -8.63 -0.12
N HIS A 259 -11.68 -8.48 -0.17
CA HIS A 259 -12.35 -7.42 -0.91
C HIS A 259 -13.47 -6.79 -0.10
N ALA A 260 -13.36 -5.51 0.21
CA ALA A 260 -14.41 -4.73 0.88
C ALA A 260 -14.77 -3.53 0.02
N ASP A 261 -16.03 -3.44 -0.42
CA ASP A 261 -16.49 -2.35 -1.28
C ASP A 261 -17.94 -2.03 -1.03
N ASN A 262 -18.23 -0.74 -0.80
CA ASN A 262 -19.57 -0.19 -0.64
C ASN A 262 -19.75 1.05 -1.51
N GLU A 263 -20.31 0.85 -2.70
CA GLU A 263 -20.60 1.93 -3.66
C GLU A 263 -21.67 2.94 -3.16
N ASP A 264 -22.43 2.59 -2.10
CA ASP A 264 -23.54 3.39 -1.60
C ASP A 264 -23.16 4.33 -0.44
N ASP A 265 -22.06 4.03 0.28
CA ASP A 265 -21.67 4.73 1.52
C ASP A 265 -20.12 4.82 1.64
N GLU A 266 -19.59 6.02 1.45
CA GLU A 266 -18.15 6.30 1.46
C GLU A 266 -17.48 6.07 2.84
N GLU A 267 -18.25 5.97 3.93
CA GLU A 267 -17.72 5.64 5.27
C GLU A 267 -17.54 4.13 5.47
N LYS A 268 -17.99 3.31 4.51
CA LYS A 268 -17.95 1.85 4.50
C LYS A 268 -16.98 1.31 3.45
N GLY A 269 -17.01 0.00 3.23
CA GLY A 269 -16.10 -0.65 2.28
C GLY A 269 -14.65 -0.72 2.79
N PHE A 270 -14.43 -0.71 4.10
CA PHE A 270 -13.08 -0.68 4.69
C PHE A 270 -12.59 -2.06 5.14
N ILE A 271 -11.26 -2.18 5.24
CA ILE A 271 -10.58 -3.34 5.82
C ILE A 271 -9.81 -2.92 7.06
N TYR A 272 -10.04 -3.62 8.18
CA TYR A 272 -9.32 -3.43 9.43
C TYR A 272 -8.68 -4.74 9.90
N ILE A 273 -7.36 -4.75 10.09
CA ILE A 273 -6.58 -5.90 10.56
C ILE A 273 -5.89 -5.53 11.88
N ALA A 274 -6.35 -6.14 12.98
CA ALA A 274 -5.68 -5.97 14.28
C ALA A 274 -4.48 -6.91 14.45
N GLY A 275 -4.47 -8.06 13.76
CA GLY A 275 -3.42 -9.05 13.81
C GLY A 275 -3.76 -10.28 12.98
N GLY A 276 -2.93 -11.32 13.08
CA GLY A 276 -3.10 -12.58 12.38
C GLY A 276 -1.93 -12.94 11.47
N SER A 277 -2.04 -14.08 10.82
CA SER A 277 -1.06 -14.59 9.86
C SER A 277 -1.74 -14.88 8.52
N PHE A 278 -1.26 -14.25 7.47
CA PHE A 278 -1.86 -14.26 6.14
C PHE A 278 -0.87 -14.79 5.11
N ASN A 279 -1.27 -15.82 4.37
CA ASN A 279 -0.62 -16.25 3.14
C ASN A 279 -1.66 -16.12 2.02
N LEU A 280 -1.52 -15.06 1.23
CA LEU A 280 -2.45 -14.65 0.20
C LEU A 280 -1.80 -14.86 -1.17
N ASN A 281 -2.49 -15.60 -2.03
CA ASN A 281 -2.12 -15.77 -3.44
C ASN A 281 -3.34 -15.42 -4.29
N ALA A 282 -3.32 -14.26 -4.92
CA ALA A 282 -4.44 -13.69 -5.62
C ALA A 282 -4.13 -13.46 -7.10
N GLN A 283 -5.13 -13.63 -7.97
CA GLN A 283 -5.04 -13.18 -9.37
C GLN A 283 -5.49 -11.73 -9.56
N GLY A 284 -6.11 -11.14 -8.55
CA GLY A 284 -6.37 -9.72 -8.35
C GLY A 284 -5.47 -9.17 -7.25
N ASP A 285 -6.00 -8.29 -6.43
CA ASP A 285 -5.30 -7.66 -5.33
C ASP A 285 -5.18 -8.60 -4.10
N GLY A 286 -4.12 -8.46 -3.32
CA GLY A 286 -4.01 -9.17 -2.05
C GLY A 286 -5.09 -8.71 -1.07
N MET A 287 -5.21 -7.39 -0.89
CA MET A 287 -6.30 -6.75 -0.15
C MET A 287 -6.77 -5.52 -0.94
N ASP A 288 -8.08 -5.42 -1.21
CA ASP A 288 -8.72 -4.31 -1.90
C ASP A 288 -9.82 -3.71 -1.01
N ALA A 289 -9.60 -2.48 -0.54
CA ALA A 289 -10.56 -1.72 0.24
C ALA A 289 -11.10 -0.54 -0.59
N GLY A 290 -12.40 -0.51 -0.87
CA GLY A 290 -13.08 0.62 -1.49
C GLY A 290 -13.12 1.87 -0.59
N GLY A 291 -13.03 1.67 0.75
CA GLY A 291 -12.81 2.70 1.75
C GLY A 291 -11.35 2.77 2.18
N TYR A 292 -11.11 2.85 3.49
CA TYR A 292 -9.76 2.84 4.07
C TYR A 292 -9.25 1.42 4.37
N LEU A 293 -7.92 1.27 4.38
CA LEU A 293 -7.24 0.08 4.89
C LEU A 293 -6.41 0.45 6.12
N LEU A 294 -6.69 -0.19 7.25
CA LEU A 294 -5.94 -0.01 8.50
C LEU A 294 -5.37 -1.34 9.00
N ILE A 295 -4.05 -1.41 9.10
CA ILE A 295 -3.33 -2.58 9.63
C ILE A 295 -2.60 -2.17 10.91
N GLU A 296 -3.01 -2.75 12.06
CA GLU A 296 -2.33 -2.51 13.33
C GLU A 296 -1.10 -3.41 13.49
N ASN A 297 -1.20 -4.67 13.07
CA ASN A 297 -0.13 -5.65 13.16
C ASN A 297 -0.48 -6.92 12.36
N GLY A 298 0.46 -7.84 12.22
CA GLY A 298 0.26 -9.14 11.57
C GLY A 298 1.51 -9.62 10.85
N THR A 299 1.39 -10.80 10.25
CA THR A 299 2.41 -11.34 9.34
C THR A 299 1.74 -11.65 8.00
N PHE A 300 2.27 -11.07 6.95
CA PHE A 300 1.69 -11.10 5.61
C PHE A 300 2.71 -11.65 4.61
N ASP A 301 2.29 -12.66 3.86
CA ASP A 301 2.99 -13.23 2.72
C ASP A 301 2.01 -13.12 1.56
N ILE A 302 2.22 -12.13 0.70
CA ILE A 302 1.28 -11.73 -0.36
C ILE A 302 1.96 -11.92 -1.71
N THR A 303 1.31 -12.67 -2.58
CA THR A 303 1.72 -12.82 -3.98
C THR A 303 0.52 -12.53 -4.87
N THR A 304 0.70 -11.65 -5.84
CA THR A 304 -0.28 -11.42 -6.89
C THR A 304 0.30 -11.80 -8.23
N ASP A 305 -0.39 -12.66 -8.98
CA ASP A 305 0.08 -13.16 -10.27
C ASP A 305 -1.10 -13.51 -11.17
N SER A 306 -1.19 -12.87 -12.31
CA SER A 306 -2.24 -13.12 -13.29
C SER A 306 -1.74 -12.81 -14.70
N ASP A 307 -2.13 -13.65 -15.67
CA ASP A 307 -1.92 -13.39 -17.11
C ASP A 307 -2.90 -12.34 -17.67
N ASP A 308 -3.94 -11.97 -16.90
CA ASP A 308 -4.93 -10.96 -17.29
C ASP A 308 -4.34 -9.56 -17.10
N SER A 309 -4.13 -8.92 -18.22
CA SER A 309 -3.57 -7.57 -18.27
C SER A 309 -4.54 -6.47 -17.82
N ASP A 310 -5.83 -6.74 -17.72
CA ASP A 310 -6.87 -5.76 -17.42
C ASP A 310 -7.28 -5.78 -15.92
N THR A 311 -6.60 -6.58 -15.09
CA THR A 311 -6.91 -6.75 -13.65
C THR A 311 -5.82 -6.09 -12.80
N SER A 312 -6.19 -5.31 -11.78
CA SER A 312 -5.30 -4.81 -10.73
C SER A 312 -4.65 -5.97 -9.98
N LYS A 313 -3.38 -5.84 -9.61
CA LYS A 313 -2.56 -6.90 -8.97
C LYS A 313 -1.69 -6.32 -7.87
N LYS A 314 -2.26 -5.38 -7.13
CA LYS A 314 -1.59 -4.71 -6.02
C LYS A 314 -1.54 -5.61 -4.78
N GLY A 315 -0.55 -5.43 -3.94
CA GLY A 315 -0.44 -6.20 -2.70
C GLY A 315 -1.48 -5.75 -1.68
N LEU A 316 -1.39 -4.49 -1.27
CA LEU A 316 -2.32 -3.79 -0.41
C LEU A 316 -2.87 -2.59 -1.16
N LYS A 317 -4.19 -2.47 -1.25
CA LYS A 317 -4.84 -1.37 -1.96
C LYS A 317 -5.96 -0.77 -1.13
N ALA A 318 -6.05 0.56 -1.15
CA ALA A 318 -7.17 1.32 -0.60
C ALA A 318 -7.58 2.45 -1.55
N SER A 319 -8.88 2.60 -1.81
CA SER A 319 -9.38 3.78 -2.51
C SER A 319 -9.38 5.03 -1.61
N GLY A 320 -9.51 4.85 -0.29
CA GLY A 320 -9.31 5.85 0.74
C GLY A 320 -7.92 5.78 1.37
N ALA A 321 -7.77 6.32 2.57
CA ALA A 321 -6.50 6.33 3.28
C ALA A 321 -5.99 4.92 3.64
N LEU A 322 -4.68 4.70 3.50
CA LEU A 322 -4.01 3.48 3.92
C LEU A 322 -3.08 3.78 5.10
N THR A 323 -3.25 3.04 6.20
CA THR A 323 -2.40 3.19 7.38
C THR A 323 -1.86 1.84 7.84
N VAL A 324 -0.53 1.76 8.00
CA VAL A 324 0.14 0.62 8.61
C VAL A 324 0.80 1.07 9.91
N ASN A 325 0.33 0.52 11.04
CA ASN A 325 0.88 0.80 12.37
C ASN A 325 2.01 -0.14 12.76
N GLY A 326 2.11 -1.30 12.10
CA GLY A 326 3.15 -2.29 12.32
C GLY A 326 2.87 -3.59 11.54
N GLY A 327 3.71 -4.59 11.77
CA GLY A 327 3.59 -5.90 11.11
C GLY A 327 4.83 -6.30 10.33
N THR A 328 4.76 -7.47 9.72
CA THR A 328 5.82 -8.00 8.85
C THR A 328 5.21 -8.40 7.52
N PHE A 329 5.75 -7.87 6.45
CA PHE A 329 5.23 -8.00 5.10
C PHE A 329 6.30 -8.56 4.17
N ALA A 330 5.97 -9.65 3.48
CA ALA A 330 6.67 -10.12 2.29
C ALA A 330 5.67 -9.99 1.14
N ILE A 331 5.98 -9.14 0.18
CA ILE A 331 5.08 -8.80 -0.92
C ILE A 331 5.81 -9.02 -2.25
N ASP A 332 5.21 -9.81 -3.12
CA ASP A 332 5.68 -10.08 -4.49
C ASP A 332 4.50 -9.89 -5.45
N THR A 333 4.50 -8.78 -6.19
CA THR A 333 3.36 -8.32 -6.98
C THR A 333 3.76 -7.95 -8.40
N LEU A 334 2.79 -7.91 -9.31
CA LEU A 334 3.00 -7.45 -10.70
C LEU A 334 2.65 -5.97 -10.92
N ASP A 335 1.93 -5.39 -9.98
CA ASP A 335 1.49 -3.99 -9.88
C ASP A 335 1.97 -3.48 -8.52
N ASP A 336 1.67 -2.28 -8.07
CA ASP A 336 2.21 -1.71 -6.84
C ASP A 336 2.14 -2.65 -5.63
N ALA A 337 3.18 -2.66 -4.82
CA ALA A 337 3.13 -3.50 -3.64
C ALA A 337 2.20 -2.94 -2.56
N VAL A 338 2.20 -1.63 -2.35
CA VAL A 338 1.30 -0.92 -1.41
C VAL A 338 0.79 0.36 -2.08
N HIS A 339 -0.52 0.45 -2.28
CA HIS A 339 -1.15 1.55 -3.01
C HIS A 339 -2.31 2.20 -2.25
N SER A 340 -2.39 3.53 -2.30
CA SER A 340 -3.55 4.29 -1.82
C SER A 340 -3.93 5.36 -2.84
N ASN A 341 -5.20 5.38 -3.29
CA ASN A 341 -5.71 6.49 -4.11
C ASN A 341 -5.93 7.80 -3.30
N SER A 342 -5.38 7.88 -2.09
CA SER A 342 -5.49 9.01 -1.18
C SER A 342 -4.17 9.20 -0.42
N ASP A 343 -4.25 9.41 0.89
CA ASP A 343 -3.09 9.55 1.76
C ASP A 343 -2.62 8.20 2.29
N MET A 344 -1.32 8.03 2.41
CA MET A 344 -0.73 6.83 3.02
C MET A 344 0.17 7.19 4.20
N THR A 345 0.07 6.39 5.27
CA THR A 345 0.94 6.52 6.45
C THR A 345 1.48 5.16 6.88
N VAL A 346 2.79 5.03 6.89
CA VAL A 346 3.50 3.89 7.50
C VAL A 346 4.10 4.38 8.82
N ASN A 347 3.52 3.94 9.95
CA ASN A 347 4.00 4.31 11.27
C ASN A 347 5.16 3.44 11.74
N ASP A 348 5.14 2.16 11.42
CA ASP A 348 6.20 1.17 11.67
C ASP A 348 5.92 -0.09 10.83
N GLY A 349 6.84 -1.04 10.82
CA GLY A 349 6.72 -2.34 10.17
C GLY A 349 8.02 -2.81 9.54
N THR A 350 8.01 -4.06 9.12
CA THR A 350 9.10 -4.65 8.35
C THR A 350 8.57 -5.08 6.99
N PHE A 351 9.08 -4.48 5.94
CA PHE A 351 8.66 -4.75 4.57
C PHE A 351 9.80 -5.34 3.76
N THR A 352 9.51 -6.39 3.03
CA THR A 352 10.34 -6.93 1.97
C THR A 352 9.50 -6.99 0.71
N ILE A 353 9.81 -6.15 -0.25
CA ILE A 353 8.99 -5.89 -1.43
C ILE A 353 9.77 -6.29 -2.68
N THR A 354 9.08 -6.94 -3.60
CA THR A 354 9.46 -7.12 -5.00
C THR A 354 8.20 -6.84 -5.82
N THR A 355 8.26 -5.92 -6.74
CA THR A 355 7.07 -5.54 -7.52
C THR A 355 7.40 -5.27 -8.98
N GLY A 356 6.39 -5.32 -9.84
CA GLY A 356 6.51 -4.99 -11.26
C GLY A 356 6.28 -3.52 -11.57
N ASP A 357 5.73 -2.77 -10.59
CA ASP A 357 5.48 -1.33 -10.63
C ASP A 357 6.03 -0.69 -9.35
N ASP A 358 5.28 0.13 -8.62
CA ASP A 358 5.85 0.92 -7.54
C ASP A 358 5.90 0.18 -6.19
N GLY A 359 6.92 0.50 -5.42
CA GLY A 359 7.12 -0.11 -4.11
C GLY A 359 6.04 0.33 -3.11
N ILE A 360 5.94 1.63 -2.87
CA ILE A 360 4.94 2.25 -1.99
C ILE A 360 4.45 3.54 -2.64
N HIS A 361 3.18 3.56 -3.08
CA HIS A 361 2.59 4.65 -3.83
C HIS A 361 1.34 5.23 -3.15
N ALA A 362 1.25 6.54 -3.04
CA ALA A 362 0.07 7.28 -2.61
C ALA A 362 -0.29 8.37 -3.61
N ASP A 363 -1.53 8.38 -4.14
CA ASP A 363 -1.97 9.44 -5.07
C ASP A 363 -1.84 10.86 -4.47
N ASN A 364 -1.80 11.00 -3.13
CA ASN A 364 -1.64 12.29 -2.45
C ASN A 364 -0.36 12.33 -1.59
N ASN A 365 -0.50 12.13 -0.27
CA ASN A 365 0.63 12.25 0.65
C ASN A 365 1.10 10.88 1.13
N LEU A 366 2.38 10.59 0.95
CA LEU A 366 3.06 9.44 1.54
C LEU A 366 3.87 9.90 2.76
N VAL A 367 3.60 9.32 3.92
CA VAL A 367 4.33 9.58 5.16
C VAL A 367 4.91 8.28 5.74
N ILE A 368 6.22 8.21 5.81
CA ILE A 368 6.94 7.12 6.50
C ILE A 368 7.45 7.67 7.85
N ASN A 369 6.81 7.26 8.94
CA ASN A 369 7.21 7.68 10.30
C ASN A 369 8.35 6.84 10.86
N SER A 370 8.41 5.55 10.54
CA SER A 370 9.44 4.61 10.94
C SER A 370 9.29 3.29 10.15
N GLY A 371 10.13 2.30 10.46
CA GLY A 371 10.07 0.96 9.91
C GLY A 371 11.38 0.51 9.31
N TYR A 372 11.41 -0.76 8.90
CA TYR A 372 12.49 -1.35 8.11
C TYR A 372 11.90 -1.76 6.75
N ILE A 373 12.22 -1.01 5.71
CA ILE A 373 11.65 -1.17 4.37
C ILE A 373 12.76 -1.55 3.41
N THR A 374 12.62 -2.69 2.77
CA THR A 374 13.53 -3.16 1.71
C THR A 374 12.71 -3.43 0.45
N ILE A 375 12.94 -2.64 -0.57
CA ILE A 375 12.36 -2.79 -1.90
C ILE A 375 13.47 -3.35 -2.79
N ASN A 376 13.35 -4.63 -3.14
CA ASN A 376 14.39 -5.37 -3.85
C ASN A 376 14.36 -5.12 -5.37
N ASP A 377 13.19 -4.82 -5.91
CA ASP A 377 12.94 -4.57 -7.34
C ASP A 377 11.60 -3.83 -7.47
N CYS A 378 11.58 -2.71 -8.15
CA CYS A 378 10.40 -1.89 -8.42
C CYS A 378 10.61 -1.01 -9.65
N TYR A 379 9.54 -0.35 -10.14
CA TYR A 379 9.67 0.73 -11.10
C TYR A 379 10.10 1.99 -10.35
N GLU A 380 9.25 2.54 -9.49
CA GLU A 380 9.61 3.60 -8.54
C GLU A 380 9.58 3.09 -7.09
N GLY A 381 10.43 3.66 -6.24
CA GLY A 381 10.57 3.17 -4.86
C GLY A 381 9.49 3.67 -3.94
N LEU A 382 9.45 4.98 -3.71
CA LEU A 382 8.45 5.71 -2.93
C LEU A 382 7.86 6.82 -3.79
N GLU A 383 6.54 6.80 -3.97
CA GLU A 383 5.85 7.78 -4.80
C GLU A 383 4.71 8.49 -4.05
N GLY A 384 4.50 9.77 -4.40
CA GLY A 384 3.36 10.59 -3.95
C GLY A 384 3.48 12.04 -4.39
N ILE A 385 2.37 12.82 -4.34
CA ILE A 385 2.49 14.30 -4.51
C ILE A 385 3.44 14.87 -3.46
N THR A 386 3.30 14.43 -2.22
CA THR A 386 4.25 14.78 -1.15
C THR A 386 4.76 13.52 -0.49
N VAL A 387 6.07 13.33 -0.52
CA VAL A 387 6.74 12.23 0.18
C VAL A 387 7.45 12.77 1.42
N THR A 388 7.13 12.24 2.60
CA THR A 388 7.75 12.61 3.87
C THR A 388 8.35 11.40 4.56
N VAL A 389 9.66 11.39 4.75
CA VAL A 389 10.35 10.38 5.55
C VAL A 389 10.80 11.01 6.87
N ASN A 390 10.16 10.62 7.97
CA ASN A 390 10.49 11.11 9.31
C ASN A 390 11.59 10.27 9.99
N ASN A 391 11.61 8.97 9.75
CA ASN A 391 12.61 8.05 10.28
C ASN A 391 12.47 6.67 9.60
N GLY A 392 13.31 5.70 9.98
CA GLY A 392 13.31 4.32 9.47
C GLY A 392 14.63 3.94 8.84
N GLU A 393 14.74 2.70 8.40
CA GLU A 393 15.80 2.21 7.53
C GLU A 393 15.16 1.76 6.23
N ILE A 394 15.47 2.46 5.14
CA ILE A 394 14.82 2.29 3.83
C ILE A 394 15.90 1.97 2.81
N ASN A 395 15.74 0.84 2.13
CA ASN A 395 16.64 0.38 1.08
C ASN A 395 15.81 0.18 -0.19
N ILE A 396 16.16 0.87 -1.25
CA ILE A 396 15.43 0.91 -2.52
C ILE A 396 16.35 0.49 -3.65
N ASN A 397 15.85 -0.42 -4.50
CA ASN A 397 16.44 -0.75 -5.80
C ASN A 397 15.36 -0.56 -6.87
N ALA A 398 15.43 0.58 -7.57
CA ALA A 398 14.46 1.02 -8.55
C ALA A 398 15.01 0.95 -9.98
N SER A 399 14.17 0.55 -10.93
CA SER A 399 14.48 0.55 -12.37
C SER A 399 14.21 1.91 -13.03
N ASP A 400 13.56 2.81 -12.32
CA ASP A 400 13.40 4.23 -12.63
C ASP A 400 13.76 5.03 -11.37
N ASP A 401 12.87 5.77 -10.75
CA ASP A 401 13.21 6.70 -9.68
C ASP A 401 13.21 6.06 -8.28
N GLY A 402 14.15 6.51 -7.44
CA GLY A 402 14.23 6.01 -6.07
C GLY A 402 13.13 6.58 -5.16
N ILE A 403 12.98 7.90 -5.15
CA ILE A 403 11.88 8.63 -4.49
C ILE A 403 11.36 9.65 -5.48
N ASN A 404 10.07 9.55 -5.82
CA ASN A 404 9.41 10.44 -6.76
C ASN A 404 8.29 11.28 -6.10
N ALA A 405 8.33 12.60 -6.30
CA ALA A 405 7.21 13.48 -5.98
C ALA A 405 6.72 14.14 -7.26
N ALA A 406 5.91 13.39 -8.00
CA ALA A 406 5.35 13.74 -9.29
C ALA A 406 3.88 14.00 -9.17
N GLY A 407 3.16 14.84 -9.05
CA GLY A 407 1.69 15.11 -9.00
C GLY A 407 0.79 13.95 -9.41
N GLY A 408 0.56 13.09 -8.50
CA GLY A 408 -0.33 11.99 -8.32
C GLY A 408 -1.46 11.77 -9.32
N ASN A 409 -1.18 11.16 -10.39
CA ASN A 409 -2.06 10.33 -11.20
C ASN A 409 -1.17 9.43 -12.03
N ASP A 410 -0.73 8.37 -11.39
CA ASP A 410 -0.07 7.31 -12.09
C ASP A 410 -0.92 6.85 -13.28
N SER A 411 -0.44 7.20 -14.49
CA SER A 411 -0.95 6.65 -15.72
C SER A 411 -0.32 5.30 -16.04
N SER A 412 0.53 4.77 -15.15
CA SER A 412 1.15 3.44 -15.25
C SER A 412 0.14 2.35 -14.96
N GLY A 413 -0.96 2.64 -14.27
CA GLY A 413 -2.09 1.76 -14.13
C GLY A 413 -2.60 1.31 -15.48
N PHE A 414 -2.19 0.12 -15.87
CA PHE A 414 -2.66 -0.75 -16.91
C PHE A 414 -3.48 -0.11 -18.05
N GLY A 415 -2.80 0.46 -19.06
CA GLY A 415 -3.42 0.94 -20.29
C GLY A 415 -2.79 2.16 -20.95
N GLY A 416 -1.86 2.84 -20.32
CA GLY A 416 -1.21 4.04 -20.86
C GLY A 416 0.07 3.73 -21.63
N PHE A 417 -0.01 3.48 -22.94
CA PHE A 417 1.14 3.30 -23.85
C PHE A 417 1.98 4.58 -24.06
N PHE A 418 1.77 5.60 -23.27
CA PHE A 418 2.54 6.84 -23.15
C PHE A 418 2.44 7.36 -21.71
N GLY A 419 3.09 6.66 -20.79
CA GLY A 419 3.50 7.27 -19.53
C GLY A 419 4.54 8.33 -19.90
N GLY A 420 4.15 9.56 -20.03
CA GLY A 420 5.03 10.71 -20.10
C GLY A 420 4.75 11.44 -18.82
N ASP A 421 5.76 11.55 -17.98
CA ASP A 421 5.79 12.49 -16.88
C ASP A 421 5.18 13.80 -17.35
N ASN A 422 4.18 14.27 -16.63
CA ASN A 422 3.71 15.63 -16.85
C ASN A 422 4.83 16.55 -16.35
N PHE A 423 5.73 16.98 -17.23
CA PHE A 423 6.71 18.03 -16.99
C PHE A 423 6.04 19.39 -16.66
N SER A 424 5.11 19.40 -15.76
CA SER A 424 4.54 20.62 -15.21
C SER A 424 5.03 20.72 -13.77
N SER A 425 5.95 21.66 -13.51
CA SER A 425 6.30 22.01 -12.13
C SER A 425 5.01 22.20 -11.33
N ASP A 426 4.76 21.32 -10.37
CA ASP A 426 3.67 21.45 -9.44
C ASP A 426 4.22 22.00 -8.12
N SER A 427 3.72 23.18 -7.72
CA SER A 427 4.16 23.81 -6.48
C SER A 427 3.80 23.00 -5.22
N ASP A 428 2.96 21.99 -5.36
CA ASP A 428 2.51 21.14 -4.27
C ASP A 428 3.30 19.81 -4.17
N ALA A 429 4.13 19.48 -5.19
CA ALA A 429 5.05 18.36 -5.14
C ALA A 429 6.23 18.65 -4.21
N ASN A 430 6.42 17.85 -3.17
CA ASN A 430 7.48 18.09 -2.19
C ASN A 430 8.05 16.79 -1.63
N ILE A 431 9.38 16.75 -1.45
CA ILE A 431 10.05 15.68 -0.70
C ILE A 431 10.64 16.27 0.59
N TYR A 432 10.26 15.69 1.72
CA TYR A 432 10.77 16.01 3.05
C TYR A 432 11.50 14.82 3.65
N ILE A 433 12.80 14.93 3.84
CA ILE A 433 13.60 13.94 4.57
C ILE A 433 14.00 14.53 5.91
N ASN A 434 13.33 14.07 6.98
CA ASN A 434 13.53 14.58 8.33
C ASN A 434 14.44 13.69 9.17
N GLY A 435 14.65 12.43 8.77
CA GLY A 435 15.44 11.46 9.52
C GLY A 435 15.54 10.11 8.81
N GLY A 436 16.08 9.12 9.53
CA GLY A 436 16.23 7.75 9.03
C GLY A 436 17.57 7.51 8.30
N ILE A 437 17.71 6.29 7.80
CA ILE A 437 18.81 5.86 6.92
C ILE A 437 18.17 5.43 5.61
N ILE A 438 18.50 6.09 4.52
CA ILE A 438 17.90 5.87 3.22
C ILE A 438 19.02 5.52 2.23
N ASN A 439 18.97 4.32 1.68
CA ASN A 439 19.88 3.84 0.66
C ASN A 439 19.09 3.64 -0.63
N ILE A 440 19.51 4.30 -1.69
CA ILE A 440 18.85 4.29 -3.00
C ILE A 440 19.84 3.78 -4.03
N ASP A 441 19.41 2.82 -4.82
CA ASP A 441 20.02 2.36 -6.06
C ASP A 441 18.98 2.53 -7.17
N ALA A 442 19.11 3.57 -8.02
CA ALA A 442 18.12 3.95 -9.03
C ALA A 442 18.76 3.99 -10.42
N ASP A 443 18.02 3.53 -11.45
CA ASP A 443 18.43 3.64 -12.84
C ASP A 443 17.96 4.97 -13.48
N GLY A 444 16.82 5.53 -13.01
CA GLY A 444 16.35 6.89 -13.22
C GLY A 444 16.89 7.87 -12.17
N ASP A 445 16.12 8.87 -11.78
CA ASP A 445 16.57 9.83 -10.79
C ASP A 445 16.66 9.21 -9.37
N GLY A 446 17.69 9.55 -8.63
CA GLY A 446 17.81 9.04 -7.27
C GLY A 446 16.71 9.59 -6.37
N ILE A 447 16.53 10.89 -6.40
CA ILE A 447 15.44 11.63 -5.74
C ILE A 447 14.92 12.65 -6.73
N ASP A 448 13.68 12.48 -7.21
CA ASP A 448 13.00 13.39 -8.11
C ASP A 448 11.85 14.14 -7.43
N SER A 449 11.78 15.44 -7.63
CA SER A 449 10.66 16.26 -7.19
C SER A 449 10.27 17.27 -8.27
N ASN A 450 9.08 17.12 -8.82
CA ASN A 450 8.50 18.16 -9.68
C ASN A 450 8.28 19.51 -8.96
N GLY A 451 8.66 19.60 -7.69
CA GLY A 451 8.60 20.79 -6.85
C GLY A 451 9.83 20.94 -5.96
N ASN A 452 9.74 20.70 -4.67
CA ASN A 452 10.78 21.06 -3.72
C ASN A 452 11.39 19.86 -3.00
N LEU A 453 12.68 19.95 -2.65
CA LEU A 453 13.43 18.95 -1.89
C LEU A 453 13.99 19.54 -0.59
N TYR A 454 13.57 19.04 0.56
CA TYR A 454 14.01 19.50 1.86
C TYR A 454 14.60 18.37 2.70
N ILE A 455 15.88 18.49 3.08
CA ILE A 455 16.57 17.53 3.97
C ILE A 455 16.88 18.24 5.29
N THR A 456 16.26 17.79 6.37
CA THR A 456 16.44 18.36 7.71
C THR A 456 17.22 17.43 8.66
N GLY A 457 17.39 16.16 8.29
CA GLY A 457 18.09 15.15 9.09
C GLY A 457 18.23 13.84 8.34
N GLY A 458 18.72 12.82 9.04
CA GLY A 458 18.93 11.47 8.50
C GLY A 458 20.25 11.28 7.77
N GLU A 459 20.41 10.11 7.20
CA GLU A 459 21.54 9.71 6.36
C GLU A 459 21.01 9.22 5.02
N VAL A 460 21.34 9.92 3.93
CA VAL A 460 20.84 9.66 2.59
C VAL A 460 22.01 9.31 1.68
N TYR A 461 21.93 8.16 1.07
CA TYR A 461 22.95 7.62 0.19
C TYR A 461 22.30 7.20 -1.13
N VAL A 462 22.76 7.79 -2.25
CA VAL A 462 22.23 7.55 -3.58
C VAL A 462 23.31 7.01 -4.50
N SER A 463 23.06 5.84 -5.08
CA SER A 463 23.79 5.23 -6.17
C SER A 463 22.99 5.35 -7.48
N GLY A 464 23.48 6.08 -8.44
CA GLY A 464 22.82 6.28 -9.74
C GLY A 464 22.33 7.70 -9.94
N PRO A 465 21.82 8.02 -11.15
CA PRO A 465 21.83 7.15 -12.35
C PRO A 465 23.22 7.01 -13.01
N GLU A 466 23.33 6.03 -13.91
CA GLU A 466 24.49 5.92 -14.82
C GLU A 466 24.27 6.69 -16.14
N SER A 467 23.02 7.01 -16.46
CA SER A 467 22.57 7.81 -17.60
C SER A 467 22.90 9.30 -17.40
N ASN A 468 23.20 10.04 -18.46
CA ASN A 468 23.34 11.50 -18.40
C ASN A 468 22.01 12.23 -18.67
N ALA A 469 20.91 11.52 -18.81
CA ALA A 469 19.58 12.09 -18.99
C ALA A 469 18.90 12.38 -17.65
N ASP A 470 19.39 11.72 -16.60
CA ASP A 470 18.83 11.72 -15.26
C ASP A 470 19.88 12.17 -14.24
N GLY A 471 19.52 12.49 -13.00
CA GLY A 471 20.37 13.01 -11.93
C GLY A 471 20.27 12.20 -10.63
N ALA A 472 21.32 12.18 -9.82
CA ALA A 472 21.21 11.60 -8.47
C ALA A 472 20.23 12.40 -7.57
N LEU A 473 20.04 13.67 -7.88
CA LEU A 473 19.02 14.57 -7.36
C LEU A 473 18.44 15.33 -8.55
N ASP A 474 17.11 15.35 -8.67
CA ASP A 474 16.39 16.29 -9.53
C ASP A 474 15.29 17.01 -8.73
N TYR A 475 15.05 18.28 -9.05
CA TYR A 475 13.98 19.07 -8.45
C TYR A 475 13.75 20.33 -9.27
N ASP A 476 12.50 20.68 -9.50
CA ASP A 476 12.11 21.85 -10.31
C ASP A 476 12.02 23.15 -9.50
N GLY A 477 11.82 23.03 -8.18
CA GLY A 477 11.60 24.14 -7.28
C GLY A 477 12.80 24.52 -6.41
N GLU A 478 12.55 24.70 -5.11
CA GLU A 478 13.57 25.04 -4.12
C GLU A 478 14.12 23.77 -3.48
N SER A 479 15.41 23.77 -3.16
CA SER A 479 15.99 22.70 -2.34
C SER A 479 16.83 23.25 -1.20
N SER A 480 16.84 22.56 -0.07
CA SER A 480 17.70 22.91 1.04
C SER A 480 18.07 21.70 1.91
N ILE A 481 19.31 21.74 2.43
CA ILE A 481 19.76 20.85 3.48
C ILE A 481 20.13 21.65 4.72
N THR A 482 19.53 21.30 5.86
CA THR A 482 19.72 22.00 7.13
C THR A 482 20.30 21.08 8.22
N GLY A 483 20.36 19.78 7.97
CA GLY A 483 20.92 18.76 8.87
C GLY A 483 21.06 17.42 8.15
N GLY A 484 21.70 16.45 8.81
CA GLY A 484 21.89 15.10 8.30
C GLY A 484 23.13 14.92 7.43
N ILE A 485 23.20 13.79 6.74
CA ILE A 485 24.25 13.42 5.80
C ILE A 485 23.60 13.14 4.44
N LEU A 486 24.21 13.68 3.38
CA LEU A 486 23.83 13.37 2.01
C LEU A 486 25.08 12.99 1.21
N ILE A 487 25.07 11.85 0.57
CA ILE A 487 26.00 11.49 -0.51
C ILE A 487 25.17 11.00 -1.68
N ALA A 488 25.15 11.78 -2.75
CA ALA A 488 24.43 11.42 -3.96
C ALA A 488 25.43 11.36 -5.13
N ALA A 489 25.69 10.15 -5.62
CA ALA A 489 26.65 9.87 -6.68
C ALA A 489 25.94 9.36 -7.93
N GLY A 490 26.17 10.00 -9.08
CA GLY A 490 25.56 9.63 -10.35
C GLY A 490 26.32 10.16 -11.54
N ALA A 491 25.68 10.12 -12.71
CA ALA A 491 26.20 10.73 -13.93
C ALA A 491 26.29 12.26 -13.77
N SER A 492 27.22 12.87 -14.50
CA SER A 492 27.45 14.32 -14.39
C SER A 492 26.56 15.17 -15.33
N GLY A 493 25.71 14.56 -16.15
CA GLY A 493 24.92 15.23 -17.18
C GLY A 493 23.84 16.14 -16.61
N MET A 494 23.09 15.65 -15.62
CA MET A 494 22.01 16.34 -14.91
C MET A 494 22.33 16.62 -13.44
N ALA A 495 23.62 16.52 -13.04
CA ALA A 495 24.01 16.68 -11.64
C ALA A 495 23.59 18.06 -11.08
N LEU A 496 22.75 18.05 -10.05
CA LEU A 496 22.29 19.19 -9.27
C LEU A 496 22.90 19.20 -7.87
N ASN A 497 23.16 20.38 -7.32
CA ASN A 497 23.56 20.57 -5.93
C ASN A 497 22.36 21.07 -5.12
N MET A 498 22.40 20.96 -3.80
CA MET A 498 21.40 21.60 -2.94
C MET A 498 21.38 23.12 -3.10
N GLY A 499 20.22 23.72 -2.92
CA GLY A 499 19.98 25.14 -3.14
C GLY A 499 20.64 26.06 -2.11
N SER A 500 20.62 27.36 -2.42
CA SER A 500 21.27 28.42 -1.62
C SER A 500 20.65 28.64 -0.23
N ASP A 501 19.43 28.15 0.00
CA ASP A 501 18.73 28.26 1.29
C ASP A 501 19.20 27.21 2.31
N SER A 502 20.13 26.36 1.91
CA SER A 502 20.83 25.42 2.79
C SER A 502 21.60 26.15 3.89
N THR A 503 21.43 25.67 5.13
CA THR A 503 22.21 26.16 6.29
C THR A 503 23.36 25.23 6.65
N GLN A 504 23.50 24.10 5.99
CA GLN A 504 24.60 23.14 6.05
C GLN A 504 25.42 23.23 4.76
N GLY A 505 26.74 23.01 4.88
CA GLY A 505 27.64 23.04 3.73
C GLY A 505 27.40 21.87 2.78
N THR A 506 27.41 22.12 1.46
CA THR A 506 27.23 21.14 0.43
C THR A 506 28.24 21.33 -0.72
N ILE A 507 28.77 20.25 -1.24
CA ILE A 507 29.82 20.24 -2.26
C ILE A 507 29.39 19.34 -3.42
N LEU A 508 29.25 19.92 -4.62
CA LEU A 508 29.13 19.17 -5.87
C LEU A 508 30.47 19.22 -6.62
N VAL A 509 30.97 18.06 -7.00
CA VAL A 509 32.11 17.93 -7.90
C VAL A 509 31.81 16.93 -9.02
N SER A 510 32.30 17.22 -10.22
CA SER A 510 32.23 16.31 -11.37
C SER A 510 33.63 15.93 -11.83
N PHE A 511 33.78 14.71 -12.29
CA PHE A 511 35.07 14.11 -12.65
C PHE A 511 34.91 13.04 -13.75
N THR A 512 36.00 12.42 -14.13
CA THR A 512 35.96 11.25 -15.03
C THR A 512 35.27 10.10 -14.36
N THR A 513 34.44 9.37 -15.11
CA THR A 513 33.67 8.22 -14.59
C THR A 513 34.52 7.28 -13.76
N GLN A 514 34.05 6.99 -12.57
CA GLN A 514 34.60 5.99 -11.64
C GLN A 514 33.80 4.69 -11.78
N ALA A 515 34.47 3.57 -11.50
CA ALA A 515 33.82 2.26 -11.56
C ALA A 515 32.91 2.03 -10.35
N ALA A 516 31.86 1.23 -10.53
CA ALA A 516 31.08 0.66 -9.44
C ALA A 516 31.98 0.04 -8.36
N GLY A 517 31.63 0.17 -7.11
CA GLY A 517 32.44 -0.27 -5.97
C GLY A 517 33.61 0.66 -5.63
N THR A 518 33.69 1.86 -6.24
CA THR A 518 34.70 2.85 -5.91
C THR A 518 34.23 3.72 -4.74
N THR A 519 35.07 3.82 -3.70
CA THR A 519 34.76 4.60 -2.50
C THR A 519 34.96 6.10 -2.75
N ILE A 520 34.00 6.89 -2.32
CA ILE A 520 34.05 8.34 -2.19
C ILE A 520 34.43 8.66 -0.75
N SER A 521 35.36 9.59 -0.54
CA SER A 521 35.66 10.08 0.81
C SER A 521 35.86 11.59 0.84
N LEU A 522 35.48 12.17 1.96
CA LEU A 522 35.71 13.57 2.31
C LEU A 522 36.62 13.65 3.52
N SER A 523 37.68 14.45 3.45
CA SER A 523 38.60 14.70 4.56
C SER A 523 38.76 16.19 4.82
N ASP A 524 39.03 16.56 6.07
CA ASP A 524 39.34 17.92 6.48
C ASP A 524 40.79 18.35 6.04
N GLU A 525 41.15 19.61 6.29
CA GLU A 525 42.46 20.17 5.99
C GLU A 525 43.62 19.44 6.73
N SER A 526 43.32 18.81 7.85
CA SER A 526 44.29 18.01 8.63
C SER A 526 44.42 16.58 8.11
N GLY A 527 43.60 16.19 7.14
CA GLY A 527 43.57 14.83 6.58
C GLY A 527 42.76 13.84 7.42
N ASN A 528 41.93 14.30 8.36
CA ASN A 528 40.98 13.42 9.04
C ASN A 528 39.79 13.13 8.10
N GLU A 529 39.45 11.86 7.92
CA GLU A 529 38.31 11.42 7.16
C GLU A 529 37.03 11.78 7.93
N LEU A 530 36.15 12.55 7.29
CA LEU A 530 34.85 12.98 7.83
C LEU A 530 33.76 11.98 7.46
N ILE A 531 33.81 11.49 6.21
CA ILE A 531 32.88 10.50 5.71
C ILE A 531 33.51 9.71 4.58
N ALA A 532 33.15 8.44 4.46
CA ALA A 532 33.47 7.58 3.34
C ALA A 532 32.27 6.67 3.03
N TRP A 533 31.93 6.56 1.74
CA TRP A 533 30.85 5.72 1.25
C TRP A 533 31.21 5.15 -0.12
N THR A 534 30.58 4.03 -0.50
CA THR A 534 30.89 3.33 -1.75
C THR A 534 29.61 3.21 -2.57
N SER A 535 29.62 3.74 -3.80
CA SER A 535 28.51 3.61 -4.75
C SER A 535 28.52 2.21 -5.38
N ASP A 536 27.35 1.62 -5.52
CA ASP A 536 27.17 0.34 -6.19
C ASP A 536 27.15 0.48 -7.72
N LYS A 537 26.94 1.71 -8.24
CA LYS A 537 26.93 2.05 -9.67
C LYS A 537 28.16 2.84 -10.10
N THR A 538 28.37 2.95 -11.42
CA THR A 538 29.38 3.88 -11.96
C THR A 538 28.90 5.32 -11.79
N TYR A 539 29.79 6.24 -11.54
CA TYR A 539 29.44 7.64 -11.30
C TYR A 539 30.53 8.60 -11.83
N SER A 540 30.13 9.82 -12.17
CA SER A 540 31.02 10.88 -12.63
C SER A 540 30.76 12.22 -11.96
N SER A 541 29.85 12.26 -10.98
CA SER A 541 29.59 13.38 -10.10
C SER A 541 29.25 12.90 -8.70
N VAL A 542 29.41 13.77 -7.71
CA VAL A 542 28.94 13.50 -6.35
C VAL A 542 28.54 14.81 -5.68
N VAL A 543 27.39 14.79 -5.00
CA VAL A 543 26.99 15.77 -4.00
C VAL A 543 27.30 15.20 -2.63
N ILE A 544 28.01 15.97 -1.80
CA ILE A 544 28.33 15.60 -0.41
C ILE A 544 27.88 16.73 0.51
N SER A 545 27.10 16.40 1.52
CA SER A 545 26.76 17.31 2.61
C SER A 545 26.83 16.61 3.95
N THR A 546 27.47 17.25 4.92
CA THR A 546 27.58 16.80 6.31
C THR A 546 27.67 18.02 7.22
N PRO A 547 27.26 17.93 8.50
CA PRO A 547 27.40 19.02 9.47
C PRO A 547 28.81 19.55 9.66
N ASP A 548 29.83 18.78 9.26
CA ASP A 548 31.24 19.14 9.37
C ASP A 548 31.72 20.09 8.25
N ILE A 549 30.92 20.28 7.19
CA ILE A 549 31.27 21.20 6.10
C ILE A 549 30.91 22.62 6.48
N THR A 550 31.92 23.48 6.66
CA THR A 550 31.75 24.86 7.13
C THR A 550 32.43 25.87 6.19
N THR A 551 31.85 27.07 6.10
CA THR A 551 32.42 28.15 5.29
C THR A 551 33.81 28.55 5.79
N GLY A 552 34.73 28.77 4.86
CA GLY A 552 36.14 29.16 5.12
C GLY A 552 37.06 27.96 5.32
N SER A 553 36.56 26.75 5.42
CA SER A 553 37.33 25.52 5.55
C SER A 553 37.68 24.89 4.20
N THR A 554 38.71 24.09 4.19
CA THR A 554 39.20 23.40 2.98
C THR A 554 39.05 21.89 3.19
N TYR A 555 38.53 21.22 2.17
CA TYR A 555 38.27 19.78 2.18
C TYR A 555 38.92 19.09 1.01
N THR A 556 39.31 17.84 1.20
CA THR A 556 39.80 16.97 0.13
C THR A 556 38.75 15.91 -0.17
N ILE A 557 38.33 15.82 -1.43
CA ILE A 557 37.42 14.78 -1.94
C ILE A 557 38.25 13.80 -2.76
N LYS A 558 38.08 12.48 -2.47
CA LYS A 558 38.67 11.39 -3.25
C LYS A 558 37.56 10.49 -3.79
N ALA A 559 37.74 10.07 -5.04
CA ALA A 559 36.91 9.07 -5.68
C ALA A 559 37.82 8.24 -6.61
N GLY A 560 38.21 7.06 -6.17
CA GLY A 560 39.24 6.24 -6.87
C GLY A 560 40.56 6.97 -7.07
N ASP A 561 40.93 7.14 -8.34
CA ASP A 561 42.17 7.88 -8.72
C ASP A 561 41.96 9.42 -8.76
N TYR A 562 40.71 9.90 -8.66
CA TYR A 562 40.42 11.31 -8.60
C TYR A 562 40.62 11.88 -7.20
N GLU A 563 41.33 13.00 -7.12
CA GLU A 563 41.50 13.74 -5.89
C GLU A 563 41.40 15.25 -6.19
N THR A 564 40.60 15.97 -5.41
CA THR A 564 40.50 17.43 -5.52
C THR A 564 40.40 18.08 -4.15
N THR A 565 40.82 19.34 -4.08
CA THR A 565 40.68 20.15 -2.86
C THR A 565 39.71 21.29 -3.13
N VAL A 566 38.77 21.46 -2.23
CA VAL A 566 37.70 22.47 -2.28
C VAL A 566 37.82 23.40 -1.07
N THR A 567 37.83 24.69 -1.29
CA THR A 567 37.69 25.71 -0.22
C THR A 567 36.30 26.28 -0.26
N MET A 568 35.58 26.27 0.84
CA MET A 568 34.18 26.70 0.95
C MET A 568 34.10 28.21 1.13
N ASP A 569 34.03 28.96 0.03
CA ASP A 569 33.79 30.41 0.08
C ASP A 569 32.34 30.76 0.44
N SER A 570 31.40 29.80 0.26
CA SER A 570 29.99 29.85 0.62
C SER A 570 29.56 28.48 1.13
N LEU A 571 28.32 28.32 1.63
CA LEU A 571 27.79 27.04 2.05
C LEU A 571 27.56 26.07 0.88
N VAL A 572 27.30 26.57 -0.31
CA VAL A 572 27.13 25.78 -1.52
C VAL A 572 28.34 25.92 -2.43
N TYR A 573 29.03 24.82 -2.72
CA TYR A 573 30.14 24.76 -3.64
C TYR A 573 29.81 23.89 -4.86
N GLY A 574 30.04 24.44 -6.06
CA GLY A 574 29.68 23.79 -7.32
C GLY A 574 28.23 24.08 -7.69
N SER A 575 28.01 24.44 -8.95
CA SER A 575 26.67 24.60 -9.52
C SER A 575 26.44 23.53 -10.55
N GLY A 576 25.32 22.79 -10.42
CA GLY A 576 24.86 21.85 -11.44
C GLY A 576 24.43 22.56 -12.73
N MET A 577 24.35 21.81 -13.82
CA MET A 577 23.75 22.30 -15.07
C MET A 577 22.22 22.09 -15.06
N GLY A 578 21.51 22.65 -14.09
CA GLY A 578 20.04 22.69 -14.12
C GLY A 578 19.56 23.65 -15.21
N MET A 579 18.50 23.31 -15.92
CA MET A 579 17.86 24.13 -16.93
C MET A 579 17.17 25.41 -16.37
N GLY A 580 17.32 25.74 -15.14
CA GLY A 580 16.69 26.86 -14.47
C GLY A 580 17.65 27.98 -14.04
N GLY A 581 18.07 28.85 -14.93
CA GLY A 581 18.75 30.07 -14.50
C GLY A 581 19.66 30.74 -15.53
N PHE A 582 19.14 31.17 -16.67
CA PHE A 582 19.83 32.23 -17.44
C PHE A 582 19.69 33.56 -16.71
N PRO A 583 20.80 34.23 -16.30
CA PRO A 583 20.71 35.60 -15.82
C PRO A 583 20.16 36.46 -16.94
N GLY A 584 19.13 37.23 -16.68
CA GLY A 584 18.42 38.07 -17.61
C GLY A 584 19.32 38.88 -18.56
N GLY A 585 19.43 38.44 -19.79
CA GLY A 585 20.00 39.13 -20.92
C GLY A 585 18.91 39.78 -21.75
N ASN A 586 18.89 41.08 -21.71
CA ASN A 586 18.00 42.02 -22.37
C ASN A 586 17.78 41.75 -23.88
N GLY A 587 16.55 41.64 -24.28
CA GLY A 587 15.86 41.85 -25.51
C GLY A 587 16.58 41.77 -26.86
N GLY A 588 16.03 40.93 -27.75
CA GLY A 588 16.30 41.01 -29.19
C GLY A 588 15.52 39.90 -29.93
N GLY A 589 14.27 40.20 -30.32
CA GLY A 589 13.46 39.27 -31.09
C GLY A 589 14.06 38.95 -32.46
N MET A 590 14.10 37.68 -32.85
CA MET A 590 14.06 37.22 -34.25
C MET A 590 13.27 35.93 -34.35
N GLY A 591 12.16 36.04 -35.03
CA GLY A 591 11.35 34.88 -35.41
C GLY A 591 12.13 33.97 -36.37
N GLY A 592 12.12 32.69 -36.13
CA GLY A 592 12.63 31.67 -37.03
C GLY A 592 11.83 30.39 -36.86
N ASN A 593 11.14 30.01 -37.92
CA ASN A 593 10.36 28.77 -38.07
C ASN A 593 11.18 27.54 -37.69
N ARG A 594 10.67 26.73 -36.77
CA ARG A 594 11.12 25.35 -36.58
C ARG A 594 10.43 24.45 -37.58
N PRO A 595 11.13 23.53 -38.21
CA PRO A 595 10.50 22.43 -38.94
C PRO A 595 10.20 21.30 -37.95
N ASP A 596 9.01 20.75 -38.08
CA ASP A 596 8.55 19.54 -37.41
C ASP A 596 9.52 18.36 -37.67
N GLY A 597 10.07 17.81 -36.60
CA GLY A 597 10.88 16.60 -36.64
C GLY A 597 10.40 15.64 -35.56
N ASN A 598 9.52 14.75 -35.98
CA ASN A 598 9.05 13.59 -35.21
C ASN A 598 10.23 12.59 -35.05
N GLY A 599 10.60 12.25 -33.85
CA GLY A 599 11.61 11.24 -33.56
C GLY A 599 11.49 10.78 -32.11
N GLY A 600 10.49 9.95 -31.83
CA GLY A 600 10.39 9.26 -30.55
C GLY A 600 11.49 8.20 -30.43
N MET A 601 12.19 8.19 -29.32
CA MET A 601 12.95 7.03 -28.84
C MET A 601 12.20 6.46 -27.64
N GLY A 602 11.48 5.34 -27.86
CA GLY A 602 10.91 4.55 -26.80
C GLY A 602 11.98 3.66 -26.18
N GLY A 603 12.20 3.78 -24.90
CA GLY A 603 12.87 2.77 -24.10
C GLY A 603 11.95 1.56 -23.95
N GLN A 604 12.42 0.39 -24.36
CA GLN A 604 11.71 -0.88 -24.16
C GLN A 604 12.05 -1.44 -22.79
N LYS A 605 11.03 -1.79 -22.02
CA LYS A 605 11.16 -2.69 -20.84
C LYS A 605 11.92 -3.97 -21.21
N PRO A 606 12.77 -4.51 -20.37
CA PRO A 606 13.37 -5.81 -20.61
C PRO A 606 12.34 -6.91 -20.34
N ASP A 607 11.92 -7.59 -21.43
CA ASP A 607 11.15 -8.83 -21.35
C ASP A 607 11.95 -9.92 -20.60
N ARG A 608 11.45 -10.34 -19.46
CA ARG A 608 11.80 -11.63 -18.86
C ARG A 608 11.04 -12.73 -19.62
N ASN A 609 11.62 -13.24 -20.69
CA ASN A 609 11.61 -14.67 -21.00
C ASN A 609 12.03 -14.99 -22.43
N ASN A 610 12.95 -15.92 -22.49
CA ASN A 610 13.00 -17.08 -23.39
C ASN A 610 13.77 -17.00 -24.68
N ASP A 611 14.85 -17.71 -24.59
CA ASP A 611 15.58 -18.39 -25.65
C ASP A 611 14.71 -19.46 -26.32
N SER A 612 14.38 -19.32 -27.61
CA SER A 612 14.40 -20.41 -28.59
C SER A 612 13.89 -20.01 -29.98
N SER A 613 14.83 -20.12 -30.92
CA SER A 613 14.69 -20.59 -32.33
C SER A 613 13.46 -20.25 -33.16
N GLY A 614 13.69 -19.38 -34.11
CA GLY A 614 13.33 -19.33 -35.52
C GLY A 614 12.08 -20.02 -36.06
N MET A 615 11.21 -19.19 -36.65
CA MET A 615 10.59 -19.45 -37.95
C MET A 615 9.84 -18.20 -38.43
N THR A 616 10.14 -17.77 -39.64
CA THR A 616 9.47 -16.70 -40.40
C THR A 616 8.03 -17.07 -40.76
N PRO A 617 7.05 -16.13 -40.65
CA PRO A 617 5.74 -16.30 -41.27
C PRO A 617 5.73 -15.81 -42.73
N PRO A 618 4.91 -16.41 -43.61
CA PRO A 618 4.75 -15.93 -44.97
C PRO A 618 3.71 -14.82 -45.11
N ASP A 619 3.97 -13.89 -46.03
CA ASP A 619 3.07 -12.87 -46.53
C ASP A 619 1.72 -13.44 -46.99
N MET A 620 0.62 -12.78 -46.64
CA MET A 620 -0.61 -12.81 -47.41
C MET A 620 -1.19 -11.42 -47.59
N ASN A 621 -1.21 -11.04 -48.87
CA ASN A 621 -1.79 -9.82 -49.40
C ASN A 621 -3.23 -10.05 -49.85
N SER A 622 -4.09 -9.03 -49.68
CA SER A 622 -5.33 -8.70 -50.43
C SER A 622 -6.53 -9.68 -50.39
N ASP A 623 -7.72 -9.25 -49.98
CA ASP A 623 -8.68 -8.61 -50.86
C ASP A 623 -9.95 -8.12 -50.13
N ASN A 624 -10.39 -7.01 -50.60
CA ASN A 624 -11.56 -6.21 -50.22
C ASN A 624 -12.85 -6.79 -50.79
N SER A 625 -13.90 -7.00 -50.00
CA SER A 625 -15.28 -6.79 -50.48
C SER A 625 -16.30 -6.78 -49.34
N GLY A 626 -17.08 -5.73 -49.30
CA GLY A 626 -18.05 -5.36 -48.33
C GLY A 626 -19.23 -6.31 -48.11
N MET A 627 -19.81 -6.18 -46.92
CA MET A 627 -21.23 -6.45 -46.67
C MET A 627 -21.72 -5.56 -45.51
N THR A 628 -22.78 -4.80 -45.81
CA THR A 628 -23.59 -3.99 -44.94
C THR A 628 -24.40 -4.84 -43.95
N PRO A 629 -24.70 -4.35 -42.72
CA PRO A 629 -25.59 -5.04 -41.81
C PRO A 629 -27.08 -4.79 -42.19
N PRO A 630 -28.00 -5.73 -41.90
CA PRO A 630 -29.43 -5.53 -42.15
C PRO A 630 -30.10 -4.78 -40.98
N ASP A 631 -30.94 -3.81 -41.38
CA ASP A 631 -31.92 -3.13 -40.52
C ASP A 631 -32.91 -4.11 -39.87
N MET A 632 -33.17 -3.92 -38.58
CA MET A 632 -34.34 -4.47 -37.92
C MET A 632 -35.28 -3.34 -37.52
N ASN A 633 -36.30 -3.18 -38.32
CA ASN A 633 -37.53 -2.46 -37.95
C ASN A 633 -38.71 -3.34 -38.32
N GLY A 634 -39.67 -3.51 -37.41
CA GLY A 634 -40.98 -4.14 -37.75
C GLY A 634 -41.66 -4.84 -36.61
N ASN A 635 -42.27 -4.12 -35.77
CA ASN A 635 -43.69 -3.94 -35.41
C ASN A 635 -44.58 -5.20 -35.29
N SER A 636 -45.16 -5.32 -34.05
CA SER A 636 -46.53 -5.58 -33.64
C SER A 636 -47.24 -6.92 -33.91
N ASP A 637 -47.91 -7.30 -32.85
CA ASP A 637 -49.26 -7.90 -32.68
C ASP A 637 -49.41 -9.42 -32.52
N GLY A 638 -49.93 -9.79 -31.35
CA GLY A 638 -51.16 -10.55 -31.21
C GLY A 638 -51.05 -12.05 -30.90
N VAL A 639 -51.39 -12.37 -29.70
CA VAL A 639 -52.28 -13.35 -29.04
C VAL A 639 -51.64 -13.93 -27.80
#